data_ef41adb21e2d298b1b7a5bb0255e6fde
#
_entry.id   ef41adb21e2d298b1b7a5bb0255e6fde
#
_cell.length_a   1.000
_cell.length_b   1.000
_cell.length_c   1.000
_cell.angle_alpha   90.00
_cell.angle_beta   90.00
_cell.angle_gamma   90.00
#
_symmetry.space_group_name_H-M   'P 1'
#
loop_
_entity.id
_entity.type
_entity.pdbx_description
1 polymer ?
#
loop_
_entity_poly.entity_id
_entity_poly.type
_entity_poly.pdbx_seq_one_letter_code
_entity_poly.pdbx_strand_id
1 'polypeptide(L)'
;MVAPRALILLLVVALSGAGAGSALGAECVALDDFSRGAIGEFPPDWKPRKDAGRPVYSIQEEAGQRFLHAAATRLGIQAGREVAWNLDAYPILAWSWRPIEFPAGSDERKSSTNDSAVSVYAVFPGSAVSVKSVKYVWSRVVPVGTHFTSSAGNTQARVLRTGTDRVGQWVEEQVNVREDYRKYFGGSDVPRPAGIAVLTDSDDTKSTARGDYANFRVCKP
;
A
#
# COMPACT_ATOMS: atom_id res chain seq x y z
N MET A 1 13.19 -10.19 -85.58
CA MET A 1 12.59 -9.36 -84.50
C MET A 1 12.13 -10.32 -83.42
N VAL A 2 12.85 -10.38 -82.27
CA VAL A 2 12.57 -11.30 -81.18
C VAL A 2 12.14 -10.45 -80.01
N ALA A 3 10.93 -10.69 -79.48
CA ALA A 3 10.37 -9.97 -78.36
C ALA A 3 10.88 -10.54 -77.04
N PRO A 4 11.19 -9.71 -76.02
CA PRO A 4 11.65 -10.22 -74.71
C PRO A 4 10.46 -10.68 -73.84
N ARG A 5 10.60 -11.88 -73.26
CA ARG A 5 9.72 -12.40 -72.23
C ARG A 5 9.98 -11.72 -70.89
N ALA A 6 8.93 -11.09 -70.34
CA ALA A 6 8.99 -10.53 -69.01
C ALA A 6 8.79 -11.66 -67.95
N LEU A 7 9.75 -11.76 -67.03
CA LEU A 7 9.72 -12.68 -65.88
C LEU A 7 9.01 -11.98 -64.73
N ILE A 8 7.81 -12.40 -64.35
CA ILE A 8 7.08 -11.90 -63.17
C ILE A 8 7.58 -12.67 -61.95
N LEU A 9 8.28 -11.92 -61.08
CA LEU A 9 8.75 -12.42 -59.79
C LEU A 9 7.62 -12.25 -58.76
N LEU A 10 7.00 -13.36 -58.35
CA LEU A 10 6.01 -13.38 -57.25
C LEU A 10 6.74 -13.26 -55.91
N LEU A 11 6.59 -12.10 -55.24
CA LEU A 11 7.09 -11.87 -53.87
C LEU A 11 6.08 -12.46 -52.86
N VAL A 12 6.42 -13.61 -52.25
CA VAL A 12 5.64 -14.17 -51.14
C VAL A 12 6.04 -13.46 -49.85
N VAL A 13 5.18 -12.57 -49.35
CA VAL A 13 5.34 -11.95 -48.06
C VAL A 13 4.81 -12.89 -47.00
N ALA A 14 5.72 -13.55 -46.25
CA ALA A 14 5.39 -14.30 -45.06
C ALA A 14 5.04 -13.35 -43.92
N LEU A 15 3.77 -13.20 -43.58
CA LEU A 15 3.34 -12.53 -42.33
C LEU A 15 3.68 -13.44 -41.15
N SER A 16 4.77 -13.12 -40.46
CA SER A 16 5.08 -13.68 -39.15
C SER A 16 4.16 -13.04 -38.12
N GLY A 17 3.08 -13.70 -37.79
CA GLY A 17 2.21 -13.29 -36.67
C GLY A 17 2.95 -13.46 -35.34
N ALA A 18 3.50 -12.36 -34.81
CA ALA A 18 3.96 -12.31 -33.44
C ALA A 18 2.72 -12.38 -32.52
N GLY A 19 2.45 -13.55 -31.97
CA GLY A 19 1.46 -13.72 -30.92
C GLY A 19 1.88 -12.89 -29.72
N ALA A 20 1.20 -11.78 -29.48
CA ALA A 20 1.29 -11.03 -28.23
C ALA A 20 0.75 -11.96 -27.12
N GLY A 21 1.65 -12.62 -26.41
CA GLY A 21 1.32 -13.31 -25.17
C GLY A 21 0.81 -12.27 -24.19
N SER A 22 -0.51 -12.26 -23.95
CA SER A 22 -1.09 -11.52 -22.84
C SER A 22 -0.43 -12.02 -21.56
N ALA A 23 0.46 -11.25 -20.96
CA ALA A 23 0.86 -11.46 -19.58
C ALA A 23 -0.45 -11.45 -18.76
N LEU A 24 -0.88 -12.63 -18.29
CA LEU A 24 -1.98 -12.72 -17.34
C LEU A 24 -1.52 -11.98 -16.10
N GLY A 25 -1.95 -10.71 -15.95
CA GLY A 25 -1.76 -9.97 -14.73
C GLY A 25 -2.32 -10.76 -13.56
N ALA A 26 -1.64 -10.78 -12.42
CA ALA A 26 -2.11 -11.49 -11.23
C ALA A 26 -3.58 -11.14 -10.97
N GLU A 27 -4.43 -12.16 -10.75
CA GLU A 27 -5.84 -11.95 -10.43
C GLU A 27 -5.95 -11.26 -9.07
N CYS A 28 -6.55 -10.09 -9.04
CA CYS A 28 -6.69 -9.28 -7.84
C CYS A 28 -8.16 -8.98 -7.53
N VAL A 29 -8.46 -8.87 -6.23
CA VAL A 29 -9.73 -8.43 -5.69
C VAL A 29 -9.52 -7.09 -5.00
N ALA A 30 -10.29 -6.06 -5.40
CA ALA A 30 -10.22 -4.75 -4.77
C ALA A 30 -10.72 -4.82 -3.32
N LEU A 31 -9.94 -4.24 -2.40
CA LEU A 31 -10.38 -3.99 -1.04
C LEU A 31 -10.98 -2.58 -0.93
N ASP A 32 -10.30 -1.56 -1.47
CA ASP A 32 -10.82 -0.20 -1.54
C ASP A 32 -10.12 0.62 -2.63
N ASP A 33 -10.90 1.33 -3.42
CA ASP A 33 -10.49 2.29 -4.44
C ASP A 33 -10.98 3.73 -4.14
N PHE A 34 -11.63 3.93 -2.98
CA PHE A 34 -12.25 5.17 -2.53
C PHE A 34 -13.33 5.73 -3.47
N SER A 35 -13.89 4.88 -4.35
CA SER A 35 -15.00 5.28 -5.23
C SER A 35 -16.28 5.61 -4.49
N ARG A 36 -16.45 5.08 -3.27
CA ARG A 36 -17.58 5.38 -2.39
C ARG A 36 -17.26 6.54 -1.46
N GLY A 37 -18.24 7.39 -1.23
CA GLY A 37 -18.13 8.59 -0.40
C GLY A 37 -17.91 9.87 -1.23
N ALA A 38 -18.06 11.01 -0.59
CA ALA A 38 -17.90 12.31 -1.22
C ALA A 38 -16.45 12.81 -1.13
N ILE A 39 -15.99 13.54 -2.14
CA ILE A 39 -14.70 14.23 -2.13
C ILE A 39 -14.70 15.25 -0.99
N GLY A 40 -13.62 15.31 -0.24
CA GLY A 40 -13.44 16.14 0.94
C GLY A 40 -13.90 15.49 2.25
N GLU A 41 -14.65 14.38 2.18
CA GLU A 41 -15.20 13.71 3.34
C GLU A 41 -14.33 12.51 3.79
N PHE A 42 -14.48 12.13 5.05
CA PHE A 42 -13.89 10.90 5.59
C PHE A 42 -14.56 9.67 4.94
N PRO A 43 -13.82 8.63 4.51
CA PRO A 43 -14.39 7.51 3.77
C PRO A 43 -15.41 6.73 4.62
N PRO A 44 -16.59 6.39 4.07
CA PRO A 44 -17.72 5.86 4.82
C PRO A 44 -17.48 4.48 5.45
N ASP A 45 -16.63 3.65 4.82
CA ASP A 45 -16.33 2.29 5.30
C ASP A 45 -15.12 2.22 6.22
N TRP A 46 -14.52 3.36 6.53
CA TRP A 46 -13.37 3.46 7.41
C TRP A 46 -13.78 3.99 8.79
N LYS A 47 -12.98 3.66 9.78
CA LYS A 47 -13.16 4.15 11.15
C LYS A 47 -11.83 4.69 11.66
N PRO A 48 -11.79 5.92 12.20
CA PRO A 48 -10.62 6.37 12.94
C PRO A 48 -10.55 5.63 14.28
N ARG A 49 -9.37 5.32 14.75
CA ARG A 49 -9.17 4.67 16.06
C ARG A 49 -9.70 5.55 17.21
N LYS A 50 -9.69 6.88 17.03
CA LYS A 50 -10.31 7.88 17.91
C LYS A 50 -10.92 8.96 17.02
N ASP A 51 -12.01 9.57 17.45
CA ASP A 51 -12.75 10.57 16.66
C ASP A 51 -11.89 11.78 16.24
N ALA A 52 -10.91 12.17 17.05
CA ALA A 52 -9.94 13.21 16.71
C ALA A 52 -9.09 12.89 15.46
N GLY A 53 -9.05 11.66 15.01
CA GLY A 53 -8.40 11.26 13.75
C GLY A 53 -9.24 11.50 12.51
N ARG A 54 -10.56 11.72 12.64
CA ARG A 54 -11.44 11.92 11.49
C ARG A 54 -11.02 13.08 10.58
N PRO A 55 -10.66 14.26 11.09
CA PRO A 55 -10.22 15.38 10.25
C PRO A 55 -8.88 15.19 9.55
N VAL A 56 -8.09 14.17 9.97
CA VAL A 56 -6.80 13.86 9.34
C VAL A 56 -6.97 13.31 7.93
N TYR A 57 -8.08 12.60 7.67
CA TYR A 57 -8.28 11.81 6.45
C TYR A 57 -9.47 12.30 5.64
N SER A 58 -9.30 12.42 4.32
CA SER A 58 -10.39 12.77 3.39
C SER A 58 -10.17 12.11 2.03
N ILE A 59 -11.28 11.80 1.35
CA ILE A 59 -11.25 11.36 -0.05
C ILE A 59 -10.88 12.56 -0.91
N GLN A 60 -9.90 12.39 -1.79
CA GLN A 60 -9.51 13.37 -2.81
C GLN A 60 -9.54 12.72 -4.20
N GLU A 61 -9.49 13.55 -5.24
CA GLU A 61 -9.44 13.10 -6.62
C GLU A 61 -8.40 13.90 -7.41
N GLU A 62 -7.57 13.21 -8.19
CA GLU A 62 -6.59 13.78 -9.10
C GLU A 62 -6.59 12.99 -10.41
N ALA A 63 -6.75 13.65 -11.55
CA ALA A 63 -6.80 13.03 -12.88
C ALA A 63 -7.78 11.83 -12.99
N GLY A 64 -8.94 11.92 -12.32
CA GLY A 64 -9.96 10.86 -12.31
C GLY A 64 -9.66 9.67 -11.38
N GLN A 65 -8.56 9.69 -10.67
CA GLN A 65 -8.24 8.69 -9.64
C GLN A 65 -8.59 9.22 -8.26
N ARG A 66 -9.40 8.47 -7.51
CA ARG A 66 -9.70 8.75 -6.11
C ARG A 66 -8.68 8.12 -5.19
N PHE A 67 -8.42 8.78 -4.08
CA PHE A 67 -7.45 8.34 -3.08
C PHE A 67 -7.79 8.91 -1.71
N LEU A 68 -7.23 8.32 -0.67
CA LEU A 68 -7.29 8.83 0.69
C LEU A 68 -6.13 9.78 0.92
N HIS A 69 -6.40 11.06 1.09
CA HIS A 69 -5.44 12.06 1.56
C HIS A 69 -5.38 12.04 3.07
N ALA A 70 -4.18 12.13 3.62
CA ALA A 70 -3.94 12.26 5.05
C ALA A 70 -3.04 13.47 5.36
N ALA A 71 -3.46 14.31 6.33
CA ALA A 71 -2.71 15.46 6.80
C ALA A 71 -2.75 15.53 8.33
N ALA A 72 -1.67 15.15 8.99
CA ALA A 72 -1.52 15.11 10.42
C ALA A 72 -0.66 16.29 10.92
N THR A 73 -1.10 16.98 11.95
CA THR A 73 -0.33 18.01 12.65
C THR A 73 -0.30 17.69 14.13
N ARG A 74 0.84 17.29 14.63
CA ARG A 74 1.07 16.84 16.02
C ARG A 74 0.08 15.76 16.46
N LEU A 75 -0.28 14.88 15.53
CA LEU A 75 -1.31 13.86 15.72
C LEU A 75 -0.90 12.57 15.03
N GLY A 76 -1.17 11.42 15.69
CA GLY A 76 -0.91 10.07 15.18
C GLY A 76 -2.10 9.16 15.45
N ILE A 77 -3.15 9.21 14.62
CA ILE A 77 -4.35 8.39 14.77
C ILE A 77 -4.61 7.59 13.50
N GLN A 78 -4.62 6.28 13.63
CA GLN A 78 -4.93 5.36 12.54
C GLN A 78 -6.37 5.53 12.05
N ALA A 79 -6.55 5.35 10.74
CA ALA A 79 -7.83 5.02 10.13
C ALA A 79 -7.77 3.58 9.60
N GLY A 80 -8.80 2.78 9.84
CA GLY A 80 -8.87 1.38 9.45
C GLY A 80 -10.18 1.03 8.78
N ARG A 81 -10.12 0.01 7.94
CA ARG A 81 -11.27 -0.61 7.29
C ARG A 81 -11.34 -2.08 7.69
N GLU A 82 -12.49 -2.49 8.23
CA GLU A 82 -12.78 -3.89 8.50
C GLU A 82 -13.09 -4.59 7.17
N VAL A 83 -12.22 -5.47 6.75
CA VAL A 83 -12.37 -6.30 5.56
C VAL A 83 -11.54 -7.56 5.71
N ALA A 84 -12.20 -8.72 5.65
CA ALA A 84 -11.54 -10.01 5.74
C ALA A 84 -11.34 -10.59 4.34
N TRP A 85 -10.19 -11.24 4.12
CA TRP A 85 -9.92 -11.96 2.87
C TRP A 85 -9.25 -13.32 3.14
N ASN A 86 -9.28 -14.19 2.14
CA ASN A 86 -8.66 -15.52 2.22
C ASN A 86 -7.16 -15.41 1.85
N LEU A 87 -6.27 -15.54 2.83
CA LEU A 87 -4.82 -15.50 2.62
C LEU A 87 -4.26 -16.70 1.85
N ASP A 88 -4.97 -17.84 1.80
CA ASP A 88 -4.52 -19.00 1.03
C ASP A 88 -4.69 -18.74 -0.47
N ALA A 89 -5.77 -18.06 -0.85
CA ALA A 89 -6.04 -17.70 -2.23
C ALA A 89 -5.37 -16.38 -2.65
N TYR A 90 -5.31 -15.40 -1.74
CA TYR A 90 -4.82 -14.04 -2.01
C TYR A 90 -3.81 -13.61 -0.95
N PRO A 91 -2.58 -14.15 -0.96
CA PRO A 91 -1.56 -13.83 0.03
C PRO A 91 -0.91 -12.46 -0.17
N ILE A 92 -1.03 -11.87 -1.36
CA ILE A 92 -0.40 -10.60 -1.71
C ILE A 92 -1.36 -9.45 -1.39
N LEU A 93 -0.94 -8.52 -0.54
CA LEU A 93 -1.57 -7.22 -0.37
C LEU A 93 -0.84 -6.21 -1.25
N ALA A 94 -1.58 -5.47 -2.06
CA ALA A 94 -1.06 -4.42 -2.93
C ALA A 94 -1.80 -3.11 -2.70
N TRP A 95 -1.08 -1.99 -2.81
CA TRP A 95 -1.60 -0.62 -2.71
C TRP A 95 -0.69 0.35 -3.43
N SER A 96 -1.17 1.57 -3.61
CA SER A 96 -0.33 2.71 -4.00
C SER A 96 -0.26 3.70 -2.86
N TRP A 97 0.89 4.32 -2.66
CA TRP A 97 1.10 5.40 -1.71
C TRP A 97 2.00 6.50 -2.27
N ARG A 98 1.89 7.68 -1.67
CA ARG A 98 2.65 8.85 -2.06
C ARG A 98 2.94 9.69 -0.82
N PRO A 99 4.18 9.72 -0.27
CA PRO A 99 4.52 10.67 0.76
C PRO A 99 4.54 12.09 0.17
N ILE A 100 3.93 13.04 0.85
CA ILE A 100 3.89 14.46 0.45
C ILE A 100 4.79 15.29 1.35
N GLU A 101 4.76 15.02 2.66
CA GLU A 101 5.57 15.71 3.66
C GLU A 101 5.99 14.72 4.75
N PHE A 102 7.29 14.54 4.91
CA PHE A 102 7.82 13.71 5.99
C PHE A 102 7.89 14.49 7.30
N PRO A 103 7.56 13.86 8.45
CA PRO A 103 7.72 14.48 9.75
C PRO A 103 9.18 14.88 9.99
N ALA A 104 9.39 16.09 10.52
CA ALA A 104 10.72 16.61 10.75
C ALA A 104 11.47 15.78 11.79
N GLY A 105 12.65 15.24 11.43
CA GLY A 105 13.49 14.49 12.36
C GLY A 105 12.99 13.06 12.67
N SER A 106 12.01 12.53 11.92
CA SER A 106 11.48 11.18 12.16
C SER A 106 12.56 10.09 11.97
N ASP A 107 12.51 9.13 12.90
CA ASP A 107 13.28 7.88 12.88
C ASP A 107 12.45 6.84 13.64
N GLU A 108 11.78 5.97 12.92
CA GLU A 108 10.78 5.04 13.45
C GLU A 108 11.35 3.99 14.42
N ARG A 109 12.67 3.88 14.53
CA ARG A 109 13.35 3.00 15.50
C ARG A 109 13.35 3.58 16.92
N LYS A 110 13.08 4.86 17.07
CA LYS A 110 13.11 5.58 18.36
C LYS A 110 11.72 6.01 18.75
N SER A 111 11.27 5.66 19.95
CA SER A 111 9.92 5.97 20.44
C SER A 111 9.61 7.47 20.47
N SER A 112 10.62 8.32 20.64
CA SER A 112 10.45 9.81 20.68
C SER A 112 10.37 10.45 19.30
N THR A 113 10.58 9.72 18.22
CA THR A 113 10.54 10.19 16.83
C THR A 113 9.92 9.17 15.89
N ASN A 114 9.05 8.28 16.41
CA ASN A 114 8.43 7.17 15.68
C ASN A 114 7.26 7.66 14.80
N ASP A 115 7.51 8.66 13.99
CA ASP A 115 6.56 9.23 13.05
C ASP A 115 6.86 8.84 11.61
N SER A 116 5.84 8.81 10.76
CA SER A 116 5.98 8.46 9.34
C SER A 116 4.94 9.15 8.47
N ALA A 117 5.35 9.59 7.27
CA ALA A 117 4.44 10.21 6.31
C ALA A 117 3.36 9.24 5.82
N VAL A 118 3.75 8.00 5.54
CA VAL A 118 2.82 6.96 5.09
C VAL A 118 3.19 5.61 5.70
N SER A 119 2.16 4.94 6.26
CA SER A 119 2.25 3.57 6.75
C SER A 119 0.96 2.82 6.44
N VAL A 120 1.09 1.54 6.07
CA VAL A 120 -0.03 0.63 5.80
C VAL A 120 0.06 -0.57 6.73
N TYR A 121 -1.08 -1.04 7.21
CA TYR A 121 -1.16 -2.17 8.12
C TYR A 121 -2.02 -3.28 7.53
N ALA A 122 -1.55 -4.51 7.62
CA ALA A 122 -2.40 -5.68 7.59
C ALA A 122 -2.74 -6.04 9.04
N VAL A 123 -4.03 -6.04 9.38
CA VAL A 123 -4.54 -6.21 10.74
C VAL A 123 -5.10 -7.63 10.89
N PHE A 124 -4.73 -8.29 11.97
CA PHE A 124 -5.11 -9.66 12.30
C PHE A 124 -5.79 -9.73 13.66
N PRO A 125 -6.67 -10.73 13.87
CA PRO A 125 -7.15 -11.03 15.20
C PRO A 125 -5.97 -11.29 16.16
N GLY A 126 -6.08 -10.77 17.34
CA GLY A 126 -5.13 -11.01 18.44
C GLY A 126 -5.82 -11.67 19.62
N SER A 127 -5.57 -11.16 20.84
CA SER A 127 -6.32 -11.55 22.03
C SER A 127 -7.65 -10.81 22.12
N ALA A 128 -8.46 -11.13 23.12
CA ALA A 128 -9.76 -10.48 23.35
C ALA A 128 -9.68 -8.93 23.46
N VAL A 129 -8.50 -8.40 23.78
CA VAL A 129 -8.28 -6.96 24.02
C VAL A 129 -7.23 -6.32 23.09
N SER A 130 -6.67 -7.08 22.15
CA SER A 130 -5.62 -6.59 21.26
C SER A 130 -5.69 -7.22 19.86
N VAL A 131 -5.19 -6.50 18.86
CA VAL A 131 -4.99 -7.00 17.50
C VAL A 131 -3.49 -7.21 17.27
N LYS A 132 -3.12 -8.12 16.37
CA LYS A 132 -1.79 -8.21 15.79
C LYS A 132 -1.77 -7.45 14.48
N SER A 133 -0.64 -6.85 14.11
CA SER A 133 -0.52 -6.21 12.81
C SER A 133 0.90 -6.28 12.24
N VAL A 134 1.00 -6.37 10.92
CA VAL A 134 2.21 -6.10 10.18
C VAL A 134 2.08 -4.69 9.61
N LYS A 135 3.00 -3.80 10.00
CA LYS A 135 3.09 -2.40 9.55
C LYS A 135 4.13 -2.30 8.45
N TYR A 136 3.77 -1.74 7.34
CA TYR A 136 4.67 -1.39 6.24
C TYR A 136 4.90 0.12 6.25
N VAL A 137 6.16 0.55 6.14
CA VAL A 137 6.56 1.94 6.33
C VAL A 137 7.38 2.43 5.15
N TRP A 138 7.12 3.65 4.72
CA TRP A 138 8.08 4.43 3.96
C TRP A 138 8.76 5.40 4.91
N SER A 139 10.00 5.11 5.25
CA SER A 139 10.78 5.92 6.20
C SER A 139 11.54 7.04 5.52
N ARG A 140 11.76 8.13 6.25
CA ARG A 140 12.65 9.19 5.78
C ARG A 140 14.12 8.76 5.81
N VAL A 141 14.56 8.00 6.82
CA VAL A 141 15.98 7.73 7.10
C VAL A 141 16.30 6.27 7.39
N VAL A 142 15.33 5.45 7.80
CA VAL A 142 15.58 4.05 8.19
C VAL A 142 15.74 3.20 6.93
N PRO A 143 16.82 2.39 6.83
CA PRO A 143 17.09 1.59 5.64
C PRO A 143 15.98 0.60 5.29
N VAL A 144 15.78 0.37 3.98
CA VAL A 144 14.86 -0.67 3.47
C VAL A 144 15.22 -2.04 4.04
N GLY A 145 14.19 -2.83 4.37
CA GLY A 145 14.32 -4.15 4.96
C GLY A 145 14.51 -4.15 6.47
N THR A 146 14.71 -2.98 7.10
CA THR A 146 14.76 -2.88 8.56
C THR A 146 13.43 -3.35 9.15
N HIS A 147 13.52 -4.19 10.18
CA HIS A 147 12.39 -4.67 10.96
C HIS A 147 12.52 -4.19 12.40
N PHE A 148 11.43 -3.77 12.98
CA PHE A 148 11.34 -3.41 14.40
C PHE A 148 9.96 -3.71 14.96
N THR A 149 9.92 -3.94 16.27
CA THR A 149 8.69 -4.21 16.99
C THR A 149 8.21 -2.94 17.66
N SER A 150 6.95 -2.61 17.50
CA SER A 150 6.31 -1.49 18.19
C SER A 150 5.12 -1.95 19.05
N SER A 151 4.67 -1.08 19.97
CA SER A 151 3.42 -1.29 20.72
C SER A 151 3.32 -2.64 21.44
N ALA A 152 4.20 -2.89 22.41
CA ALA A 152 4.17 -4.08 23.27
C ALA A 152 4.18 -5.43 22.50
N GLY A 153 4.82 -5.48 21.34
CA GLY A 153 5.00 -6.72 20.56
C GLY A 153 3.85 -7.06 19.60
N ASN A 154 2.75 -6.33 19.64
CA ASN A 154 1.59 -6.63 18.81
C ASN A 154 1.70 -6.11 17.37
N THR A 155 2.59 -5.15 17.11
CA THR A 155 2.85 -4.61 15.79
C THR A 155 4.29 -4.89 15.38
N GLN A 156 4.44 -5.54 14.24
CA GLN A 156 5.73 -5.82 13.61
C GLN A 156 5.88 -4.90 12.40
N ALA A 157 6.86 -4.02 12.42
CA ALA A 157 7.07 -3.03 11.38
C ALA A 157 8.20 -3.43 10.44
N ARG A 158 7.98 -3.21 9.12
CA ARG A 158 8.95 -3.43 8.06
C ARG A 158 9.06 -2.18 7.19
N VAL A 159 10.27 -1.69 6.98
CA VAL A 159 10.55 -0.59 6.07
C VAL A 159 10.59 -1.13 4.64
N LEU A 160 9.69 -0.66 3.79
CA LEU A 160 9.66 -1.00 2.36
C LEU A 160 10.42 0.01 1.52
N ARG A 161 10.39 1.28 1.92
CA ARG A 161 11.08 2.37 1.22
C ARG A 161 11.75 3.31 2.19
N THR A 162 12.81 3.96 1.69
CA THR A 162 13.54 4.98 2.45
C THR A 162 13.90 6.18 1.57
N GLY A 163 14.06 7.34 2.20
CA GLY A 163 14.49 8.58 1.54
C GLY A 163 13.34 9.43 1.02
N THR A 164 13.73 10.61 0.51
CA THR A 164 12.82 11.67 0.08
C THR A 164 12.79 11.89 -1.43
N ASP A 165 13.56 11.12 -2.20
CA ASP A 165 13.75 11.33 -3.65
C ASP A 165 12.47 11.17 -4.48
N ARG A 166 11.47 10.48 -3.92
CA ARG A 166 10.19 10.22 -4.57
C ARG A 166 8.99 10.88 -3.87
N VAL A 167 9.24 11.93 -3.09
CA VAL A 167 8.16 12.76 -2.53
C VAL A 167 7.26 13.28 -3.65
N GLY A 168 5.94 13.20 -3.47
CA GLY A 168 4.94 13.59 -4.45
C GLY A 168 4.73 12.60 -5.60
N GLN A 169 5.44 11.48 -5.65
CA GLN A 169 5.29 10.46 -6.69
C GLN A 169 4.53 9.24 -6.16
N TRP A 170 3.53 8.80 -6.91
CA TRP A 170 2.85 7.55 -6.64
C TRP A 170 3.78 6.35 -6.83
N VAL A 171 3.76 5.45 -5.87
CA VAL A 171 4.50 4.19 -5.90
C VAL A 171 3.56 3.06 -5.51
N GLU A 172 3.58 2.00 -6.31
CA GLU A 172 2.86 0.77 -6.01
C GLU A 172 3.75 -0.17 -5.18
N GLU A 173 3.13 -0.81 -4.18
CA GLU A 173 3.74 -1.86 -3.37
C GLU A 173 2.95 -3.16 -3.48
N GLN A 174 3.69 -4.24 -3.32
CA GLN A 174 3.16 -5.59 -3.20
C GLN A 174 3.94 -6.33 -2.12
N VAL A 175 3.24 -6.94 -1.17
CA VAL A 175 3.86 -7.71 -0.08
C VAL A 175 3.12 -9.03 0.13
N ASN A 176 3.85 -10.10 0.44
CA ASN A 176 3.23 -11.34 0.85
C ASN A 176 2.93 -11.28 2.35
N VAL A 177 1.69 -10.90 2.68
CA VAL A 177 1.24 -10.71 4.06
C VAL A 177 1.28 -12.02 4.87
N ARG A 178 1.05 -13.16 4.20
CA ARG A 178 1.11 -14.48 4.85
C ARG A 178 2.52 -14.84 5.28
N GLU A 179 3.50 -14.60 4.41
CA GLU A 179 4.92 -14.83 4.72
C GLU A 179 5.42 -13.88 5.81
N ASP A 180 5.08 -12.60 5.72
CA ASP A 180 5.46 -11.60 6.72
C ASP A 180 4.86 -11.93 8.09
N TYR A 181 3.58 -12.35 8.15
CA TYR A 181 2.99 -12.78 9.41
C TYR A 181 3.75 -13.97 10.04
N ARG A 182 4.01 -15.02 9.23
CA ARG A 182 4.77 -16.19 9.71
C ARG A 182 6.17 -15.82 10.17
N LYS A 183 6.84 -14.98 9.44
CA LYS A 183 8.20 -14.51 9.75
C LYS A 183 8.26 -13.78 11.09
N TYR A 184 7.27 -12.94 11.37
CA TYR A 184 7.34 -12.04 12.52
C TYR A 184 6.60 -12.54 13.76
N PHE A 185 5.53 -13.30 13.59
CA PHE A 185 4.75 -13.84 14.72
C PHE A 185 4.92 -15.33 14.94
N GLY A 186 5.56 -16.03 13.99
CA GLY A 186 5.72 -17.49 14.04
C GLY A 186 4.42 -18.25 13.76
N GLY A 187 4.52 -19.59 13.86
CA GLY A 187 3.39 -20.49 13.69
C GLY A 187 3.15 -20.93 12.24
N SER A 188 2.52 -22.09 12.07
CA SER A 188 2.10 -22.61 10.78
C SER A 188 0.79 -21.97 10.31
N ASP A 189 -0.11 -21.71 11.25
CA ASP A 189 -1.45 -21.20 10.99
C ASP A 189 -1.46 -19.67 11.07
N VAL A 190 -1.74 -19.05 9.92
CA VAL A 190 -1.91 -17.61 9.81
C VAL A 190 -3.40 -17.32 9.87
N PRO A 191 -3.87 -16.54 10.87
CA PRO A 191 -5.28 -16.23 10.96
C PRO A 191 -5.72 -15.38 9.76
N ARG A 192 -7.01 -15.46 9.41
CA ARG A 192 -7.60 -14.58 8.40
C ARG A 192 -7.44 -13.13 8.84
N PRO A 193 -6.96 -12.22 7.98
CA PRO A 193 -6.90 -10.80 8.31
C PRO A 193 -8.29 -10.25 8.66
N ALA A 194 -8.33 -9.34 9.61
CA ALA A 194 -9.53 -8.63 10.02
C ALA A 194 -9.74 -7.34 9.24
N GLY A 195 -8.66 -6.79 8.64
CA GLY A 195 -8.74 -5.54 7.89
C GLY A 195 -7.39 -4.97 7.50
N ILE A 196 -7.48 -3.77 6.97
CA ILE A 196 -6.34 -2.90 6.66
C ILE A 196 -6.45 -1.60 7.44
N ALA A 197 -5.31 -0.94 7.70
CA ALA A 197 -5.31 0.39 8.27
C ALA A 197 -4.17 1.23 7.67
N VAL A 198 -4.27 2.55 7.82
CA VAL A 198 -3.24 3.52 7.43
C VAL A 198 -2.91 4.43 8.62
N LEU A 199 -1.70 4.96 8.61
CA LEU A 199 -1.26 5.96 9.57
C LEU A 199 -0.33 6.96 8.90
N THR A 200 -0.70 8.23 9.00
CA THR A 200 0.15 9.39 8.79
C THR A 200 0.34 10.02 10.15
N ASP A 201 1.58 10.13 10.59
CA ASP A 201 1.95 10.30 12.00
C ASP A 201 2.96 11.42 12.19
N SER A 202 2.74 12.31 13.19
CA SER A 202 3.58 13.47 13.49
C SER A 202 3.52 13.91 14.96
N ASP A 203 3.03 13.00 15.86
CA ASP A 203 2.80 13.38 17.25
C ASP A 203 4.04 13.26 18.14
N ASP A 204 4.96 12.34 17.84
CA ASP A 204 6.22 12.20 18.58
C ASP A 204 7.19 13.34 18.27
N THR A 205 7.36 13.69 17.00
CA THR A 205 8.24 14.82 16.55
C THR A 205 7.61 16.19 16.71
N LYS A 206 6.31 16.27 17.10
CA LYS A 206 5.55 17.54 17.22
C LYS A 206 5.55 18.38 15.93
N SER A 207 5.56 17.72 14.78
CA SER A 207 5.68 18.30 13.46
C SER A 207 4.39 18.16 12.61
N THR A 208 4.55 18.12 11.29
CA THR A 208 3.50 17.80 10.32
C THR A 208 3.92 16.62 9.46
N ALA A 209 2.95 15.83 9.03
CA ALA A 209 3.11 14.77 8.06
C ALA A 209 1.94 14.75 7.08
N ARG A 210 2.22 14.47 5.81
CA ARG A 210 1.19 14.34 4.77
C ARG A 210 1.52 13.18 3.85
N GLY A 211 0.47 12.48 3.42
CA GLY A 211 0.61 11.39 2.45
C GLY A 211 -0.72 10.95 1.91
N ASP A 212 -0.65 10.19 0.82
CA ASP A 212 -1.80 9.72 0.10
C ASP A 212 -1.74 8.19 -0.05
N TYR A 213 -2.93 7.56 -0.11
CA TYR A 213 -3.09 6.12 -0.23
C TYR A 213 -4.18 5.78 -1.24
N ALA A 214 -3.94 4.79 -2.11
CA ALA A 214 -4.89 4.39 -3.14
C ALA A 214 -4.80 2.89 -3.47
N ASN A 215 -5.79 2.39 -4.19
CA ASN A 215 -5.77 1.10 -4.87
C ASN A 215 -5.47 -0.10 -3.98
N PHE A 216 -6.10 -0.18 -2.81
CA PHE A 216 -5.96 -1.34 -1.93
C PHE A 216 -6.59 -2.57 -2.58
N ARG A 217 -5.81 -3.62 -2.79
CA ARG A 217 -6.27 -4.88 -3.36
C ARG A 217 -5.48 -6.06 -2.82
N VAL A 218 -6.04 -7.25 -2.95
CA VAL A 218 -5.36 -8.51 -2.66
C VAL A 218 -5.28 -9.34 -3.92
N CYS A 219 -4.13 -10.00 -4.12
CA CYS A 219 -3.82 -10.68 -5.37
C CYS A 219 -3.40 -12.12 -5.12
N LYS A 220 -3.65 -12.98 -6.12
CA LYS A 220 -3.01 -14.29 -6.22
C LYS A 220 -1.51 -14.14 -6.43
N PRO A 221 -0.72 -15.17 -6.13
CA PRO A 221 0.72 -15.19 -6.39
C PRO A 221 1.04 -14.99 -7.86
#